data_1c28253f947f5838512d2b1732e1d1bb
#
_entry.id   1c28253f947f5838512d2b1732e1d1bb
#
_cell.length_a   1.000
_cell.length_b   1.000
_cell.length_c   1.000
_cell.angle_alpha   90.00
_cell.angle_beta   90.00
_cell.angle_gamma   90.00
#
_symmetry.space_group_name_H-M   'P 1'
#
loop_
_entity.id
_entity.type
_entity.pdbx_description
1 polymer ?
#
loop_
_entity_poly.entity_id
_entity_poly.type
_entity_poly.pdbx_seq_one_letter_code
_entity_poly.pdbx_strand_id
1 'polypeptide(L)'
;MRIVSLVPSLTELLCQLGLREQLVGRTGFCIHPRDALRDVPRVGGTKDVDIERVRALAPTHVVVNVDENEKPVVDRIAELGPEIVVTHPITVDDNLALIESFGERFDVHAVAQRIADRQREAVHRVGTRRFAPVDVLYLIWKDPWMSIGRETFIAHMLAAVGLRSVVTEAQPRYPQVDDPSIDARGACVVLLSSEPYRFLERHRLALQRASARSTPMFATIDGEMTSWYGTRAIDGLHYLLGYRDALDRALDACGAKLEEGG
;
A
#
# COMPACT_ATOMS: atom_id res chain seq x y z
N MET A 1 21.84 -18.36 -3.84
CA MET A 1 21.01 -17.44 -3.09
C MET A 1 19.66 -18.08 -2.83
N ARG A 2 19.09 -17.95 -1.62
CA ARG A 2 17.82 -18.51 -1.16
C ARG A 2 17.09 -17.42 -0.39
N ILE A 3 15.97 -16.93 -0.92
CA ILE A 3 15.26 -15.77 -0.38
C ILE A 3 13.93 -16.24 0.24
N VAL A 4 13.67 -15.80 1.47
CA VAL A 4 12.32 -15.84 2.06
C VAL A 4 11.78 -14.41 2.07
N SER A 5 10.58 -14.19 1.55
CA SER A 5 9.94 -12.87 1.55
C SER A 5 8.74 -12.88 2.50
N LEU A 6 8.74 -11.97 3.46
CA LEU A 6 7.65 -11.82 4.43
C LEU A 6 6.69 -10.67 4.08
N VAL A 7 6.86 -10.05 2.90
CA VAL A 7 6.14 -8.85 2.46
C VAL A 7 5.52 -9.09 1.09
N PRO A 8 4.18 -8.98 0.95
CA PRO A 8 3.48 -9.26 -0.30
C PRO A 8 3.97 -8.46 -1.50
N SER A 9 4.07 -7.14 -1.37
CA SER A 9 4.53 -6.23 -2.43
C SER A 9 5.98 -6.50 -2.86
N LEU A 10 6.85 -6.83 -1.91
CA LEU A 10 8.25 -7.15 -2.19
C LEU A 10 8.41 -8.55 -2.78
N THR A 11 7.52 -9.49 -2.46
CA THR A 11 7.46 -10.79 -3.15
C THR A 11 7.15 -10.60 -4.64
N GLU A 12 6.22 -9.72 -4.98
CA GLU A 12 5.93 -9.36 -6.36
C GLU A 12 7.13 -8.69 -7.03
N LEU A 13 7.78 -7.73 -6.35
CA LEU A 13 9.00 -7.08 -6.84
C LEU A 13 10.12 -8.10 -7.14
N LEU A 14 10.40 -9.04 -6.23
CA LEU A 14 11.39 -10.09 -6.43
C LEU A 14 11.09 -10.94 -7.68
N CYS A 15 9.82 -11.30 -7.90
CA CYS A 15 9.41 -12.00 -9.12
C CYS A 15 9.64 -11.16 -10.38
N GLN A 16 9.32 -9.86 -10.35
CA GLN A 16 9.51 -8.93 -11.47
C GLN A 16 10.99 -8.65 -11.75
N LEU A 17 11.84 -8.74 -10.75
CA LEU A 17 13.30 -8.67 -10.89
C LEU A 17 13.92 -9.95 -11.47
N GLY A 18 13.11 -10.99 -11.72
CA GLY A 18 13.57 -12.28 -12.25
C GLY A 18 14.13 -13.23 -11.17
N LEU A 19 13.86 -12.96 -9.89
CA LEU A 19 14.39 -13.74 -8.75
C LEU A 19 13.42 -14.82 -8.26
N ARG A 20 12.46 -15.24 -9.10
CA ARG A 20 11.46 -16.25 -8.74
C ARG A 20 12.10 -17.59 -8.29
N GLU A 21 13.13 -18.03 -8.97
CA GLU A 21 13.81 -19.31 -8.67
C GLU A 21 14.61 -19.25 -7.35
N GLN A 22 15.00 -18.08 -6.91
CA GLN A 22 15.67 -17.85 -5.64
C GLN A 22 14.69 -17.75 -4.46
N LEU A 23 13.39 -17.53 -4.75
CA LEU A 23 12.35 -17.40 -3.74
C LEU A 23 11.95 -18.79 -3.21
N VAL A 24 12.47 -19.13 -2.03
CA VAL A 24 12.26 -20.44 -1.39
C VAL A 24 11.13 -20.45 -0.35
N GLY A 25 10.64 -19.28 0.06
CA GLY A 25 9.54 -19.16 1.02
C GLY A 25 8.86 -17.80 0.97
N ARG A 26 7.58 -17.78 1.34
CA ARG A 26 6.73 -16.57 1.36
C ARG A 26 5.67 -16.64 2.42
N THR A 27 5.02 -15.51 2.77
CA THR A 27 3.84 -15.52 3.62
C THR A 27 2.59 -16.00 2.85
N GLY A 28 1.52 -16.31 3.59
CA GLY A 28 0.22 -16.64 3.01
C GLY A 28 -0.41 -15.47 2.24
N PHE A 29 -0.03 -14.24 2.58
CA PHE A 29 -0.51 -12.99 1.95
C PHE A 29 0.23 -12.61 0.67
N CYS A 30 1.37 -13.21 0.38
CA CYS A 30 2.08 -13.04 -0.88
C CYS A 30 1.34 -13.79 -1.99
N ILE A 31 0.41 -13.14 -2.65
CA ILE A 31 -0.53 -13.74 -3.62
C ILE A 31 -0.23 -13.36 -5.08
N HIS A 32 0.66 -12.41 -5.32
CA HIS A 32 1.06 -11.96 -6.65
C HIS A 32 2.55 -12.19 -6.93
N PRO A 33 2.92 -12.59 -8.17
CA PRO A 33 2.06 -13.12 -9.24
C PRO A 33 1.56 -14.54 -8.90
N ARG A 34 0.25 -14.77 -9.01
CA ARG A 34 -0.39 -16.01 -8.50
C ARG A 34 0.24 -17.31 -9.05
N ASP A 35 0.46 -17.37 -10.34
CA ASP A 35 0.97 -18.59 -10.97
C ASP A 35 2.45 -18.84 -10.63
N ALA A 36 3.26 -17.79 -10.55
CA ALA A 36 4.65 -17.89 -10.18
C ALA A 36 4.85 -18.34 -8.72
N LEU A 37 3.88 -18.10 -7.84
CA LEU A 37 4.00 -18.42 -6.42
C LEU A 37 3.34 -19.73 -6.00
N ARG A 38 2.77 -20.49 -6.95
CA ARG A 38 2.01 -21.70 -6.63
C ARG A 38 2.82 -22.72 -5.83
N ASP A 39 4.07 -22.93 -6.20
CA ASP A 39 4.97 -23.94 -5.64
C ASP A 39 5.90 -23.39 -4.55
N VAL A 40 5.81 -22.08 -4.22
CA VAL A 40 6.63 -21.47 -3.16
C VAL A 40 6.02 -21.79 -1.81
N PRO A 41 6.75 -22.45 -0.89
CA PRO A 41 6.27 -22.79 0.44
C PRO A 41 5.81 -21.57 1.24
N ARG A 42 4.73 -21.74 2.01
CA ARG A 42 4.22 -20.72 2.92
C ARG A 42 4.86 -20.88 4.30
N VAL A 43 5.35 -19.77 4.86
CA VAL A 43 5.99 -19.72 6.19
C VAL A 43 5.12 -19.02 7.25
N GLY A 44 3.81 -18.97 7.07
CA GLY A 44 2.87 -18.30 7.99
C GLY A 44 2.32 -16.99 7.43
N GLY A 45 1.88 -16.10 8.30
CA GLY A 45 1.45 -14.75 7.98
C GLY A 45 2.58 -13.72 8.06
N THR A 46 2.25 -12.41 7.95
CA THR A 46 3.24 -11.32 8.06
C THR A 46 3.64 -11.08 9.53
N LYS A 47 2.74 -11.34 10.48
CA LYS A 47 2.96 -11.15 11.93
C LYS A 47 3.20 -12.46 12.67
N ASP A 48 2.63 -13.56 12.21
CA ASP A 48 2.69 -14.91 12.78
C ASP A 48 3.52 -15.84 11.89
N VAL A 49 4.80 -15.55 11.73
CA VAL A 49 5.74 -16.33 10.93
C VAL A 49 6.12 -17.62 11.66
N ASP A 50 6.05 -18.76 10.97
CA ASP A 50 6.53 -20.06 11.45
C ASP A 50 8.05 -20.14 11.30
N ILE A 51 8.76 -19.88 12.41
CA ILE A 51 10.24 -19.84 12.46
C ILE A 51 10.85 -21.18 12.06
N GLU A 52 10.24 -22.31 12.42
CA GLU A 52 10.78 -23.62 12.11
C GLU A 52 10.68 -23.92 10.60
N ARG A 53 9.62 -23.47 9.95
CA ARG A 53 9.55 -23.53 8.48
C ARG A 53 10.60 -22.66 7.82
N VAL A 54 10.83 -21.44 8.33
CA VAL A 54 11.92 -20.58 7.83
C VAL A 54 13.26 -21.28 7.99
N ARG A 55 13.53 -21.86 9.16
CA ARG A 55 14.77 -22.64 9.44
C ARG A 55 14.95 -23.79 8.45
N ALA A 56 13.91 -24.59 8.22
CA ALA A 56 13.96 -25.74 7.30
C ALA A 56 14.25 -25.32 5.85
N LEU A 57 13.88 -24.10 5.46
CA LEU A 57 14.19 -23.56 4.14
C LEU A 57 15.65 -23.07 4.01
N ALA A 58 16.39 -22.97 5.10
CA ALA A 58 17.79 -22.50 5.15
C ALA A 58 18.01 -21.27 4.25
N PRO A 59 17.31 -20.15 4.48
CA PRO A 59 17.44 -18.96 3.64
C PRO A 59 18.84 -18.32 3.83
N THR A 60 19.35 -17.70 2.77
CA THR A 60 20.49 -16.80 2.84
C THR A 60 20.07 -15.35 3.08
N HIS A 61 18.83 -15.00 2.67
CA HIS A 61 18.26 -13.66 2.83
C HIS A 61 16.79 -13.76 3.26
N VAL A 62 16.37 -12.85 4.14
CA VAL A 62 14.98 -12.70 4.52
C VAL A 62 14.56 -11.25 4.33
N VAL A 63 13.58 -11.01 3.46
CA VAL A 63 13.07 -9.68 3.13
C VAL A 63 11.91 -9.33 4.03
N VAL A 64 12.01 -8.21 4.73
CA VAL A 64 11.06 -7.73 5.74
C VAL A 64 10.75 -6.23 5.56
N ASN A 65 9.63 -5.79 6.14
CA ASN A 65 9.27 -4.38 6.19
C ASN A 65 8.90 -3.97 7.62
N VAL A 66 9.26 -2.74 8.00
CA VAL A 66 9.09 -2.19 9.34
C VAL A 66 7.60 -2.12 9.76
N ASP A 67 6.70 -1.81 8.82
CA ASP A 67 5.26 -1.67 9.12
C ASP A 67 4.51 -3.02 9.12
N GLU A 68 5.05 -4.02 8.43
CA GLU A 68 4.35 -5.29 8.21
C GLU A 68 4.84 -6.42 9.12
N ASN A 69 6.13 -6.40 9.52
CA ASN A 69 6.72 -7.49 10.27
C ASN A 69 7.10 -7.06 11.69
N GLU A 70 6.74 -7.84 12.67
CA GLU A 70 7.04 -7.55 14.06
C GLU A 70 8.53 -7.76 14.37
N LYS A 71 9.17 -6.74 14.96
CA LYS A 71 10.59 -6.79 15.30
C LYS A 71 11.01 -8.05 16.09
N PRO A 72 10.30 -8.52 17.14
CA PRO A 72 10.67 -9.73 17.86
C PRO A 72 10.70 -11.00 16.99
N VAL A 73 9.84 -11.08 15.97
CA VAL A 73 9.83 -12.18 14.99
C VAL A 73 11.04 -12.10 14.09
N VAL A 74 11.35 -10.90 13.59
CA VAL A 74 12.53 -10.65 12.74
C VAL A 74 13.83 -10.94 13.48
N ASP A 75 13.95 -10.54 14.76
CA ASP A 75 15.12 -10.81 15.60
C ASP A 75 15.38 -12.32 15.75
N ARG A 76 14.31 -13.11 16.00
CA ARG A 76 14.42 -14.58 16.06
C ARG A 76 14.82 -15.21 14.73
N ILE A 77 14.38 -14.65 13.60
CA ILE A 77 14.81 -15.11 12.27
C ILE A 77 16.28 -14.80 12.04
N ALA A 78 16.74 -13.62 12.48
CA ALA A 78 18.15 -13.22 12.36
C ALA A 78 19.10 -14.16 13.10
N GLU A 79 18.68 -14.74 14.23
CA GLU A 79 19.44 -15.76 14.97
C GLU A 79 19.69 -17.05 14.18
N LEU A 80 18.95 -17.29 13.09
CA LEU A 80 19.16 -18.43 12.20
C LEU A 80 20.33 -18.18 11.22
N GLY A 81 20.86 -16.94 11.14
CA GLY A 81 22.04 -16.55 10.36
C GLY A 81 21.79 -16.02 8.94
N PRO A 82 20.56 -15.85 8.42
CA PRO A 82 20.37 -15.19 7.13
C PRO A 82 20.65 -13.69 7.24
N GLU A 83 20.97 -13.05 6.11
CA GLU A 83 20.95 -11.60 5.99
C GLU A 83 19.50 -11.11 6.04
N ILE A 84 19.20 -10.17 6.93
CA ILE A 84 17.88 -9.54 7.03
C ILE A 84 17.87 -8.27 6.17
N VAL A 85 17.08 -8.29 5.11
CA VAL A 85 16.87 -7.15 4.20
C VAL A 85 15.70 -6.35 4.70
N VAL A 86 15.96 -5.34 5.52
CA VAL A 86 14.94 -4.46 6.11
C VAL A 86 14.58 -3.36 5.12
N THR A 87 13.28 -3.16 4.89
CA THR A 87 12.75 -2.12 4.01
C THR A 87 11.78 -1.22 4.77
N HIS A 88 11.70 0.05 4.36
CA HIS A 88 10.74 1.01 4.94
C HIS A 88 10.52 2.19 3.98
N PRO A 89 10.00 1.99 2.78
CA PRO A 89 9.67 3.10 1.90
C PRO A 89 8.47 3.88 2.47
N ILE A 90 8.61 5.20 2.55
CA ILE A 90 7.56 6.14 3.02
C ILE A 90 7.06 6.99 1.86
N THR A 91 7.97 7.39 0.97
CA THR A 91 7.67 8.25 -0.17
C THR A 91 7.72 7.48 -1.49
N VAL A 92 7.23 8.10 -2.55
CA VAL A 92 7.35 7.56 -3.92
C VAL A 92 8.82 7.49 -4.35
N ASP A 93 9.65 8.42 -3.89
CA ASP A 93 11.10 8.42 -4.17
C ASP A 93 11.82 7.31 -3.39
N ASP A 94 11.39 7.00 -2.16
CA ASP A 94 11.92 5.85 -1.42
C ASP A 94 11.63 4.53 -2.15
N ASN A 95 10.51 4.44 -2.86
CA ASN A 95 10.20 3.26 -3.67
C ASN A 95 11.15 3.12 -4.86
N LEU A 96 11.57 4.22 -5.46
CA LEU A 96 12.59 4.20 -6.51
C LEU A 96 13.93 3.70 -5.95
N ALA A 97 14.37 4.26 -4.82
CA ALA A 97 15.59 3.85 -4.13
C ALA A 97 15.53 2.36 -3.70
N LEU A 98 14.35 1.87 -3.27
CA LEU A 98 14.13 0.46 -2.95
C LEU A 98 14.39 -0.44 -4.17
N ILE A 99 13.84 -0.10 -5.34
CA ILE A 99 14.03 -0.88 -6.58
C ILE A 99 15.50 -0.93 -6.98
N GLU A 100 16.18 0.21 -6.93
CA GLU A 100 17.62 0.33 -7.24
C GLU A 100 18.48 -0.48 -6.27
N SER A 101 18.21 -0.38 -4.96
CA SER A 101 18.92 -1.13 -3.92
C SER A 101 18.76 -2.65 -4.06
N PHE A 102 17.57 -3.12 -4.51
CA PHE A 102 17.35 -4.53 -4.80
C PHE A 102 18.15 -4.97 -6.04
N GLY A 103 18.25 -4.09 -7.04
CA GLY A 103 19.10 -4.32 -8.23
C GLY A 103 20.55 -4.57 -7.87
N GLU A 104 21.09 -3.75 -6.97
CA GLU A 104 22.47 -3.86 -6.46
C GLU A 104 22.65 -5.09 -5.57
N ARG A 105 21.78 -5.26 -4.58
CA ARG A 105 21.88 -6.33 -3.58
C ARG A 105 21.81 -7.73 -4.19
N PHE A 106 20.96 -7.90 -5.19
CA PHE A 106 20.70 -9.21 -5.80
C PHE A 106 21.36 -9.41 -7.17
N ASP A 107 22.23 -8.47 -7.58
CA ASP A 107 22.95 -8.49 -8.87
C ASP A 107 22.02 -8.62 -10.09
N VAL A 108 20.94 -7.82 -10.09
CA VAL A 108 19.94 -7.78 -11.17
C VAL A 108 19.77 -6.36 -11.72
N HIS A 109 20.87 -5.61 -11.81
CA HIS A 109 20.93 -4.19 -12.16
C HIS A 109 20.13 -3.83 -13.42
N ALA A 110 20.29 -4.58 -14.52
CA ALA A 110 19.64 -4.25 -15.79
C ALA A 110 18.10 -4.37 -15.72
N VAL A 111 17.59 -5.31 -14.92
CA VAL A 111 16.14 -5.45 -14.73
C VAL A 111 15.62 -4.36 -13.81
N ALA A 112 16.30 -4.12 -12.69
CA ALA A 112 15.97 -3.07 -11.73
C ALA A 112 15.96 -1.68 -12.40
N GLN A 113 16.95 -1.39 -13.25
CA GLN A 113 17.00 -0.12 -14.00
C GLN A 113 15.77 0.07 -14.89
N ARG A 114 15.33 -0.97 -15.63
CA ARG A 114 14.11 -0.87 -16.45
C ARG A 114 12.85 -0.60 -15.61
N ILE A 115 12.77 -1.20 -14.43
CA ILE A 115 11.64 -0.96 -13.50
C ILE A 115 11.72 0.46 -12.95
N ALA A 116 12.92 0.90 -12.55
CA ALA A 116 13.17 2.26 -12.07
C ALA A 116 12.80 3.33 -13.12
N ASP A 117 13.15 3.10 -14.39
CA ASP A 117 12.81 4.02 -15.49
C ASP A 117 11.29 4.10 -15.70
N ARG A 118 10.57 2.99 -15.62
CA ARG A 118 9.10 3.00 -15.63
C ARG A 118 8.51 3.81 -14.47
N GLN A 119 9.09 3.71 -13.28
CA GLN A 119 8.63 4.52 -12.14
C GLN A 119 8.89 6.01 -12.38
N ARG A 120 10.07 6.39 -12.86
CA ARG A 120 10.38 7.80 -13.20
C ARG A 120 9.39 8.35 -14.22
N GLU A 121 9.04 7.55 -15.24
CA GLU A 121 8.03 7.93 -16.23
C GLU A 121 6.64 8.12 -15.60
N ALA A 122 6.21 7.20 -14.70
CA ALA A 122 4.93 7.32 -14.00
C ALA A 122 4.88 8.58 -13.13
N VAL A 123 5.95 8.85 -12.36
CA VAL A 123 6.08 10.05 -11.53
C VAL A 123 6.05 11.31 -12.40
N HIS A 124 6.80 11.33 -13.51
CA HIS A 124 6.79 12.45 -14.46
C HIS A 124 5.38 12.72 -14.99
N ARG A 125 4.66 11.67 -15.41
CA ARG A 125 3.28 11.78 -15.91
C ARG A 125 2.33 12.37 -14.87
N VAL A 126 2.42 11.97 -13.62
CA VAL A 126 1.65 12.56 -12.51
C VAL A 126 2.05 14.03 -12.33
N GLY A 127 3.35 14.33 -12.31
CA GLY A 127 3.89 15.68 -12.10
C GLY A 127 3.57 16.69 -13.24
N THR A 128 3.20 16.22 -14.45
CA THR A 128 2.74 17.10 -15.53
C THR A 128 1.33 17.65 -15.30
N ARG A 129 0.59 17.12 -14.34
CA ARG A 129 -0.78 17.54 -14.00
C ARG A 129 -0.78 18.40 -12.74
N ARG A 130 -1.72 19.34 -12.69
CA ARG A 130 -2.03 20.11 -11.49
C ARG A 130 -3.37 19.65 -10.93
N PHE A 131 -3.38 19.33 -9.66
CA PHE A 131 -4.58 18.88 -8.95
C PHE A 131 -4.99 19.94 -7.92
N ALA A 132 -6.25 20.37 -7.95
CA ALA A 132 -6.82 21.06 -6.80
C ALA A 132 -6.81 20.12 -5.59
N PRO A 133 -6.40 20.55 -4.39
CA PRO A 133 -6.38 19.67 -3.24
C PRO A 133 -7.80 19.23 -2.85
N VAL A 134 -7.95 17.95 -2.56
CA VAL A 134 -9.17 17.36 -2.00
C VAL A 134 -8.83 16.70 -0.68
N ASP A 135 -9.49 17.14 0.39
CA ASP A 135 -9.30 16.59 1.73
C ASP A 135 -10.00 15.25 1.86
N VAL A 136 -9.25 14.22 2.25
CA VAL A 136 -9.73 12.84 2.33
C VAL A 136 -9.44 12.20 3.69
N LEU A 137 -10.38 11.39 4.17
CA LEU A 137 -10.16 10.45 5.28
C LEU A 137 -10.00 9.06 4.68
N TYR A 138 -8.82 8.46 4.77
CA TYR A 138 -8.53 7.14 4.22
C TYR A 138 -8.66 6.07 5.31
N LEU A 139 -9.58 5.13 5.15
CA LEU A 139 -9.87 4.09 6.13
C LEU A 139 -9.20 2.78 5.75
N ILE A 140 -8.47 2.19 6.68
CA ILE A 140 -7.75 0.91 6.53
C ILE A 140 -8.36 -0.22 7.35
N TRP A 141 -9.16 0.11 8.38
CA TRP A 141 -9.74 -0.89 9.29
C TRP A 141 -11.07 -0.42 9.87
N LYS A 142 -11.89 -1.39 10.28
CA LYS A 142 -13.13 -1.18 11.00
C LYS A 142 -13.15 -2.03 12.26
N ASP A 143 -13.71 -1.49 13.32
CA ASP A 143 -13.82 -2.10 14.65
C ASP A 143 -12.45 -2.42 15.30
N PRO A 144 -11.68 -1.38 15.74
CA PRO A 144 -12.00 0.05 15.69
C PRO A 144 -11.78 0.66 14.30
N TRP A 145 -12.37 1.84 14.02
CA TRP A 145 -12.05 2.61 12.83
C TRP A 145 -10.60 3.08 12.88
N MET A 146 -9.83 2.83 11.82
CA MET A 146 -8.44 3.25 11.73
C MET A 146 -8.15 3.89 10.38
N SER A 147 -7.27 4.88 10.42
CA SER A 147 -6.81 5.64 9.27
C SER A 147 -5.29 5.58 9.15
N ILE A 148 -4.74 6.39 8.27
CA ILE A 148 -3.31 6.55 8.00
C ILE A 148 -2.84 7.92 8.47
N GLY A 149 -1.70 7.98 9.13
CA GLY A 149 -0.98 9.21 9.42
C GLY A 149 -0.23 9.72 8.17
N ARG A 150 0.24 10.95 8.24
CA ARG A 150 0.92 11.61 7.10
C ARG A 150 2.25 10.95 6.71
N GLU A 151 2.95 10.30 7.64
CA GLU A 151 4.24 9.64 7.39
C GLU A 151 4.04 8.17 6.97
N THR A 152 3.15 7.93 6.02
CA THR A 152 2.88 6.59 5.47
C THR A 152 3.00 6.62 3.94
N PHE A 153 3.39 5.50 3.36
CA PHE A 153 3.47 5.35 1.90
C PHE A 153 2.14 5.71 1.22
N ILE A 154 1.03 5.25 1.80
CA ILE A 154 -0.32 5.54 1.30
C ILE A 154 -0.57 7.05 1.22
N ALA A 155 -0.21 7.80 2.28
CA ALA A 155 -0.42 9.26 2.30
C ALA A 155 0.35 9.95 1.19
N HIS A 156 1.59 9.53 0.90
CA HIS A 156 2.41 10.08 -0.18
C HIS A 156 1.90 9.70 -1.58
N MET A 157 1.41 8.47 -1.76
CA MET A 157 0.76 8.05 -3.01
C MET A 157 -0.50 8.88 -3.30
N LEU A 158 -1.35 9.09 -2.31
CA LEU A 158 -2.54 9.94 -2.43
C LEU A 158 -2.18 11.40 -2.71
N ALA A 159 -1.17 11.94 -2.00
CA ALA A 159 -0.70 13.31 -2.19
C ALA A 159 -0.18 13.58 -3.61
N ALA A 160 0.41 12.58 -4.27
CA ALA A 160 0.88 12.69 -5.65
C ALA A 160 -0.22 13.13 -6.62
N VAL A 161 -1.48 12.79 -6.36
CA VAL A 161 -2.65 13.21 -7.16
C VAL A 161 -3.53 14.24 -6.43
N GLY A 162 -2.97 14.96 -5.43
CA GLY A 162 -3.66 16.02 -4.71
C GLY A 162 -4.76 15.55 -3.76
N LEU A 163 -4.79 14.27 -3.38
CA LEU A 163 -5.65 13.75 -2.31
C LEU A 163 -4.92 13.93 -0.97
N ARG A 164 -5.39 14.86 -0.15
CA ARG A 164 -4.72 15.27 1.07
C ARG A 164 -5.38 14.61 2.28
N SER A 165 -4.63 13.79 3.03
CA SER A 165 -5.15 13.21 4.26
C SER A 165 -5.49 14.28 5.30
N VAL A 166 -6.69 14.20 5.88
CA VAL A 166 -7.09 15.03 7.03
C VAL A 166 -6.45 14.59 8.34
N VAL A 167 -5.84 13.41 8.37
CA VAL A 167 -5.02 12.94 9.49
C VAL A 167 -3.61 13.47 9.29
N THR A 168 -3.28 14.52 10.04
CA THR A 168 -2.01 15.26 9.90
C THR A 168 -0.94 14.81 10.88
N GLU A 169 -1.31 14.02 11.85
CA GLU A 169 -0.40 13.48 12.87
C GLU A 169 0.58 12.49 12.23
N ALA A 170 1.86 12.62 12.59
CA ALA A 170 2.89 11.67 12.16
C ALA A 170 2.86 10.38 12.99
N GLN A 171 2.42 10.48 14.24
CA GLN A 171 2.33 9.36 15.19
C GLN A 171 1.01 9.38 15.95
N PRO A 172 0.40 8.23 16.18
CA PRO A 172 0.79 6.95 15.61
C PRO A 172 0.59 6.93 14.09
N ARG A 173 1.39 6.13 13.36
CA ARG A 173 1.31 6.03 11.88
C ARG A 173 -0.04 5.53 11.38
N TYR A 174 -0.72 4.73 12.20
CA TYR A 174 -2.05 4.17 11.91
C TYR A 174 -2.99 4.47 13.08
N PRO A 175 -3.49 5.73 13.18
CA PRO A 175 -4.32 6.14 14.30
C PRO A 175 -5.73 5.57 14.23
N GLN A 176 -6.32 5.39 15.40
CA GLN A 176 -7.77 5.24 15.50
C GLN A 176 -8.45 6.59 15.22
N VAL A 177 -9.63 6.51 14.60
CA VAL A 177 -10.48 7.66 14.30
C VAL A 177 -11.91 7.35 14.76
N ASP A 178 -12.72 8.39 14.86
CA ASP A 178 -14.13 8.26 15.17
C ASP A 178 -14.90 7.60 14.04
N ASP A 179 -16.16 7.22 14.28
CA ASP A 179 -17.03 6.71 13.23
C ASP A 179 -17.19 7.78 12.13
N PRO A 180 -16.76 7.49 10.90
CA PRO A 180 -16.74 8.49 9.83
C PRO A 180 -18.11 8.94 9.36
N SER A 181 -19.20 8.27 9.76
CA SER A 181 -20.57 8.74 9.55
C SER A 181 -20.97 9.86 10.52
N ILE A 182 -20.25 9.99 11.63
CA ILE A 182 -20.44 10.99 12.68
C ILE A 182 -19.44 12.13 12.52
N ASP A 183 -18.15 11.79 12.44
CA ASP A 183 -17.06 12.75 12.28
C ASP A 183 -16.01 12.24 11.25
N ALA A 184 -16.03 12.85 10.09
CA ALA A 184 -15.05 12.62 9.03
C ALA A 184 -13.86 13.61 9.09
N ARG A 185 -13.66 14.31 10.21
CA ARG A 185 -12.56 15.27 10.44
C ARG A 185 -12.49 16.38 9.37
N GLY A 186 -13.64 16.77 8.82
CA GLY A 186 -13.72 17.79 7.78
C GLY A 186 -13.35 17.31 6.37
N ALA A 187 -13.19 16.01 6.16
CA ALA A 187 -12.91 15.46 4.83
C ALA A 187 -14.08 15.70 3.86
N CYS A 188 -13.74 16.03 2.61
CA CYS A 188 -14.70 16.05 1.50
C CYS A 188 -15.11 14.65 1.08
N VAL A 189 -14.16 13.70 1.20
CA VAL A 189 -14.36 12.31 0.80
C VAL A 189 -13.79 11.36 1.85
N VAL A 190 -14.55 10.32 2.19
CA VAL A 190 -14.06 9.17 2.96
C VAL A 190 -13.76 8.04 2.00
N LEU A 191 -12.49 7.64 1.93
CA LEU A 191 -12.00 6.56 1.09
C LEU A 191 -11.95 5.26 1.87
N LEU A 192 -12.66 4.25 1.41
CA LEU A 192 -12.71 2.91 2.00
C LEU A 192 -11.79 1.97 1.21
N SER A 193 -10.64 1.63 1.79
CA SER A 193 -9.64 0.77 1.16
C SER A 193 -10.10 -0.69 1.07
N SER A 194 -9.68 -1.39 0.02
CA SER A 194 -9.88 -2.84 -0.08
C SER A 194 -8.88 -3.65 0.76
N GLU A 195 -7.87 -3.01 1.37
CA GLU A 195 -6.84 -3.61 2.23
C GLU A 195 -6.41 -2.69 3.38
N PRO A 196 -5.91 -3.24 4.48
CA PRO A 196 -5.92 -4.64 4.90
C PRO A 196 -7.32 -5.14 5.28
N TYR A 197 -8.24 -4.26 5.71
CA TYR A 197 -9.66 -4.59 5.88
C TYR A 197 -10.36 -4.46 4.53
N ARG A 198 -11.02 -5.55 4.13
CA ARG A 198 -11.73 -5.57 2.86
C ARG A 198 -13.04 -4.80 2.94
N PHE A 199 -12.98 -3.48 2.75
CA PHE A 199 -14.18 -2.69 2.55
C PHE A 199 -14.85 -3.06 1.23
N LEU A 200 -16.17 -3.15 1.25
CA LEU A 200 -17.01 -3.49 0.11
C LEU A 200 -18.08 -2.42 -0.08
N GLU A 201 -18.74 -2.41 -1.23
CA GLU A 201 -19.78 -1.47 -1.58
C GLU A 201 -20.90 -1.40 -0.51
N ARG A 202 -21.25 -2.53 0.13
CA ARG A 202 -22.20 -2.55 1.24
C ARG A 202 -21.79 -1.67 2.43
N HIS A 203 -20.47 -1.56 2.70
CA HIS A 203 -19.96 -0.72 3.79
C HIS A 203 -20.06 0.76 3.42
N ARG A 204 -19.74 1.09 2.16
CA ARG A 204 -19.90 2.44 1.62
C ARG A 204 -21.36 2.90 1.71
N LEU A 205 -22.29 2.07 1.25
CA LEU A 205 -23.73 2.36 1.30
C LEU A 205 -24.25 2.48 2.74
N ALA A 206 -23.76 1.66 3.66
CA ALA A 206 -24.13 1.74 5.07
C ALA A 206 -23.70 3.08 5.70
N LEU A 207 -22.45 3.49 5.48
CA LEU A 207 -21.93 4.78 5.96
C LEU A 207 -22.68 5.97 5.32
N GLN A 208 -22.93 5.91 4.01
CA GLN A 208 -23.69 6.95 3.31
C GLN A 208 -25.11 7.14 3.87
N ARG A 209 -25.77 6.04 4.27
CA ARG A 209 -27.11 6.10 4.88
C ARG A 209 -27.07 6.56 6.34
N ALA A 210 -26.02 6.25 7.07
CA ALA A 210 -25.85 6.64 8.46
C ALA A 210 -25.46 8.12 8.61
N SER A 211 -24.77 8.66 7.60
CA SER A 211 -24.38 10.08 7.58
C SER A 211 -25.61 10.98 7.41
N ALA A 212 -25.82 11.88 8.36
CA ALA A 212 -26.92 12.86 8.33
C ALA A 212 -26.66 14.03 7.37
N ARG A 213 -25.47 14.11 6.77
CA ARG A 213 -25.02 15.22 5.91
C ARG A 213 -24.81 14.74 4.47
N SER A 214 -24.95 15.66 3.53
CA SER A 214 -24.59 15.42 2.12
C SER A 214 -23.09 15.25 1.89
N THR A 215 -22.27 15.73 2.81
CA THR A 215 -20.81 15.57 2.89
C THR A 215 -20.45 14.89 4.20
N PRO A 216 -19.41 14.01 4.22
CA PRO A 216 -18.53 13.65 3.12
C PRO A 216 -19.18 12.71 2.10
N MET A 217 -18.61 12.66 0.90
CA MET A 217 -18.85 11.56 -0.04
C MET A 217 -18.10 10.32 0.44
N PHE A 218 -18.72 9.15 0.31
CA PHE A 218 -18.06 7.87 0.60
C PHE A 218 -17.72 7.15 -0.70
N ALA A 219 -16.46 6.76 -0.89
CA ALA A 219 -15.99 6.07 -2.07
C ALA A 219 -15.10 4.88 -1.71
N THR A 220 -15.12 3.83 -2.51
CA THR A 220 -14.16 2.72 -2.37
C THR A 220 -12.91 3.01 -3.18
N ILE A 221 -11.77 2.51 -2.72
CA ILE A 221 -10.48 2.64 -3.41
C ILE A 221 -9.72 1.31 -3.33
N ASP A 222 -8.94 1.00 -4.36
CA ASP A 222 -8.10 -0.19 -4.39
C ASP A 222 -6.91 -0.03 -3.45
N GLY A 223 -6.87 -0.85 -2.41
CA GLY A 223 -5.82 -0.80 -1.39
C GLY A 223 -4.46 -1.25 -1.91
N GLU A 224 -4.40 -2.29 -2.75
CA GLU A 224 -3.13 -2.74 -3.33
C GLU A 224 -2.49 -1.63 -4.18
N MET A 225 -3.29 -0.91 -4.96
CA MET A 225 -2.82 0.18 -5.81
C MET A 225 -2.36 1.42 -5.04
N THR A 226 -2.75 1.55 -3.78
CA THR A 226 -2.38 2.70 -2.94
C THR A 226 -1.34 2.38 -1.88
N SER A 227 -1.20 1.11 -1.49
CA SER A 227 -0.34 0.72 -0.35
C SER A 227 0.88 -0.11 -0.72
N TRP A 228 0.86 -0.83 -1.87
CA TRP A 228 1.95 -1.71 -2.23
C TRP A 228 3.10 -0.95 -2.90
N TYR A 229 4.30 -1.13 -2.36
CA TYR A 229 5.54 -0.63 -2.95
C TYR A 229 6.09 -1.59 -4.03
N GLY A 230 7.28 -1.30 -4.55
CA GLY A 230 7.88 -2.01 -5.66
C GLY A 230 7.18 -1.69 -6.98
N THR A 231 7.00 -2.69 -7.82
CA THR A 231 6.39 -2.51 -9.15
C THR A 231 4.93 -2.09 -9.11
N ARG A 232 4.18 -2.51 -8.09
CA ARG A 232 2.77 -2.18 -7.92
C ARG A 232 2.55 -0.68 -7.72
N ALA A 233 3.48 0.04 -7.11
CA ALA A 233 3.41 1.49 -6.98
C ALA A 233 3.37 2.23 -8.32
N ILE A 234 4.02 1.67 -9.35
CA ILE A 234 4.00 2.23 -10.72
C ILE A 234 2.57 2.15 -11.29
N ASP A 235 1.97 0.97 -11.19
CA ASP A 235 0.58 0.76 -11.63
C ASP A 235 -0.38 1.57 -10.76
N GLY A 236 -0.07 1.71 -9.45
CA GLY A 236 -0.78 2.55 -8.49
C GLY A 236 -0.82 4.03 -8.87
N LEU A 237 0.28 4.61 -9.34
CA LEU A 237 0.32 5.99 -9.82
C LEU A 237 -0.58 6.17 -11.06
N HIS A 238 -0.58 5.23 -12.00
CA HIS A 238 -1.49 5.26 -13.15
C HIS A 238 -2.96 5.08 -12.74
N TYR A 239 -3.23 4.16 -11.82
CA TYR A 239 -4.56 3.96 -11.24
C TYR A 239 -5.07 5.24 -10.57
N LEU A 240 -4.25 5.88 -9.74
CA LEU A 240 -4.61 7.10 -9.02
C LEU A 240 -4.92 8.27 -9.96
N LEU A 241 -4.24 8.39 -11.11
CA LEU A 241 -4.60 9.40 -12.13
C LEU A 241 -6.04 9.21 -12.62
N GLY A 242 -6.40 7.98 -13.04
CA GLY A 242 -7.75 7.68 -13.50
C GLY A 242 -8.80 7.76 -12.39
N TYR A 243 -8.44 7.33 -11.17
CA TYR A 243 -9.29 7.43 -10.00
C TYR A 243 -9.60 8.88 -9.65
N ARG A 244 -8.58 9.76 -9.69
CA ARG A 244 -8.75 11.18 -9.42
C ARG A 244 -9.70 11.85 -10.45
N ASP A 245 -9.57 11.53 -11.73
CA ASP A 245 -10.47 12.04 -12.76
C ASP A 245 -11.93 11.61 -12.54
N ALA A 246 -12.13 10.36 -12.09
CA ALA A 246 -13.47 9.88 -11.77
C ALA A 246 -14.04 10.53 -10.51
N LEU A 247 -13.19 10.75 -9.50
CA LEU A 247 -13.58 11.40 -8.26
C LEU A 247 -13.97 12.86 -8.47
N ASP A 248 -13.20 13.62 -9.26
CA ASP A 248 -13.50 15.02 -9.58
C ASP A 248 -14.88 15.14 -10.25
N ARG A 249 -15.17 14.31 -11.27
CA ARG A 249 -16.49 14.27 -11.90
C ARG A 249 -17.62 13.96 -10.91
N ALA A 250 -17.39 13.09 -9.94
CA ALA A 250 -18.38 12.75 -8.95
C ALA A 250 -18.63 13.89 -7.94
N LEU A 251 -17.58 14.60 -7.56
CA LEU A 251 -17.67 15.78 -6.69
C LEU A 251 -18.41 16.92 -7.38
N ASP A 252 -18.10 17.21 -8.65
CA ASP A 252 -18.79 18.22 -9.45
C ASP A 252 -20.28 17.93 -9.56
N ALA A 253 -20.65 16.68 -9.85
CA ALA A 253 -22.04 16.23 -9.91
C ALA A 253 -22.80 16.33 -8.56
N CYS A 254 -22.08 16.19 -7.43
CA CYS A 254 -22.65 16.40 -6.11
C CYS A 254 -22.85 17.89 -5.82
N GLY A 255 -21.88 18.75 -6.17
CA GLY A 255 -21.97 20.20 -6.01
C GLY A 255 -23.10 20.81 -6.80
N ALA A 256 -23.25 20.45 -8.08
CA ALA A 256 -24.32 20.91 -8.94
C ALA A 256 -25.74 20.57 -8.40
N LYS A 257 -25.92 19.41 -7.78
CA LYS A 257 -27.20 19.03 -7.15
C LYS A 257 -27.55 19.82 -5.89
N LEU A 258 -26.55 20.36 -5.21
CA LEU A 258 -26.77 21.20 -4.01
C LEU A 258 -27.17 22.62 -4.40
N GLU A 259 -26.72 23.13 -5.56
CA GLU A 259 -27.06 24.45 -6.07
C GLU A 259 -28.48 24.47 -6.70
N GLU A 260 -28.96 23.37 -7.28
CA GLU A 260 -30.31 23.25 -7.85
C GLU A 260 -31.41 22.97 -6.82
N GLY A 261 -31.04 22.60 -5.59
CA GLY A 261 -32.01 22.23 -4.52
C GLY A 261 -32.15 23.26 -3.40
N GLY A 262 -31.52 24.42 -3.49
CA GLY A 262 -31.58 25.54 -2.57
C GLY A 262 -32.37 26.70 -3.16
#